data_a64e8b96cd1cf3775c47b0e7a65abfcc
#
_entry.id   a64e8b96cd1cf3775c47b0e7a65abfcc
#
_cell.length_a   1.000
_cell.length_b   1.000
_cell.length_c   1.000
_cell.angle_alpha   90.00
_cell.angle_beta   90.00
_cell.angle_gamma   90.00
#
_symmetry.space_group_name_H-M   'P 1'
#
loop_
_entity.id
_entity.type
_entity.pdbx_description
1 polymer ?
#
loop_
_entity_poly.entity_id
_entity_poly.type
_entity_poly.pdbx_seq_one_letter_code
_entity_poly.pdbx_strand_id
1 'polypeptide(L)'
;MQQQNVPAQNVPEKVFSQMVKAGTKNYFFDVKKTIKGSNYLTIAESYKNQKGERVTNRVMLFKEHFPEFAGALSEIRQYMQ
;
A
#
# COMPACT_ATOMS: atom_id res chain seq x y z
N MET A 1 -0.52 0.06 26.38
CA MET A 1 -0.20 0.39 25.98
C MET A 1 0.50 0.48 25.32
N GLN A 2 0.58 0.64 25.09
CA GLN A 2 1.05 0.82 24.49
C GLN A 2 1.79 1.03 23.73
N GLN A 3 1.90 1.26 23.39
CA GLN A 3 2.55 1.58 22.66
C GLN A 3 3.51 1.70 22.40
N GLN A 4 3.70 1.68 22.18
CA GLN A 4 4.60 1.78 22.02
C GLN A 4 5.63 2.34 21.66
N ASN A 5 6.00 2.38 21.94
CA ASN A 5 6.97 3.06 21.86
C ASN A 5 7.99 2.75 20.98
N VAL A 6 7.72 2.59 19.77
CA VAL A 6 8.60 2.30 18.70
C VAL A 6 9.43 3.50 18.37
N PRO A 7 10.73 3.36 18.25
CA PRO A 7 11.56 4.50 17.86
C PRO A 7 11.15 5.00 16.50
N ALA A 8 10.77 6.24 16.43
CA ALA A 8 10.25 6.80 15.20
C ALA A 8 11.27 6.79 14.07
N GLN A 9 12.55 6.86 14.39
CA GLN A 9 13.55 6.94 13.36
C GLN A 9 13.67 5.67 12.53
N ASN A 10 13.17 4.54 13.05
CA ASN A 10 13.26 3.28 12.33
C ASN A 10 11.99 2.89 11.61
N VAL A 11 10.96 3.72 11.72
CA VAL A 11 9.67 3.43 11.13
C VAL A 11 9.35 4.51 10.12
N PRO A 12 9.09 4.15 8.86
CA PRO A 12 8.72 5.16 7.87
C PRO A 12 7.47 5.91 8.30
N GLU A 13 7.52 7.20 8.13
CA GLU A 13 6.40 8.04 8.49
C GLU A 13 5.27 7.85 7.48
N LYS A 14 4.07 7.59 7.98
CA LYS A 14 2.91 7.40 7.12
C LYS A 14 2.31 8.76 6.81
N VAL A 15 2.29 9.10 5.55
CA VAL A 15 1.79 10.39 5.08
C VAL A 15 0.32 10.31 4.73
N PHE A 16 -0.12 9.17 4.19
CA PHE A 16 -1.48 9.00 3.72
C PHE A 16 -1.81 7.52 3.77
N SER A 17 -3.08 7.21 4.03
CA SER A 17 -3.49 5.83 4.11
C SER A 17 -4.94 5.73 3.64
N GLN A 18 -5.22 4.71 2.86
CA GLN A 18 -6.57 4.47 2.36
C GLN A 18 -6.76 2.97 2.17
N MET A 19 -7.97 2.51 2.48
CA MET A 19 -8.30 1.11 2.29
C MET A 19 -9.43 1.00 1.28
N VAL A 20 -9.34 0.01 0.41
CA VAL A 20 -10.42 -0.33 -0.51
C VAL A 20 -10.85 -1.76 -0.22
N LYS A 21 -12.11 -1.92 0.09
CA LYS A 21 -12.67 -3.24 0.34
C LYS A 21 -13.27 -3.77 -0.95
N ALA A 22 -12.82 -4.93 -1.37
CA ALA A 22 -13.23 -5.52 -2.65
C ALA A 22 -13.64 -6.96 -2.42
N GLY A 23 -14.92 -7.18 -2.10
CA GLY A 23 -15.40 -8.51 -1.81
C GLY A 23 -14.76 -9.06 -0.56
N THR A 24 -14.10 -10.19 -0.69
CA THR A 24 -13.41 -10.80 0.46
C THR A 24 -11.98 -10.33 0.60
N LYS A 25 -11.54 -9.44 -0.27
CA LYS A 25 -10.18 -8.90 -0.22
C LYS A 25 -10.19 -7.46 0.25
N ASN A 26 -9.11 -7.09 0.89
CA ASN A 26 -8.87 -5.70 1.29
C ASN A 26 -7.58 -5.23 0.65
N TYR A 27 -7.59 -4.01 0.16
CA TYR A 27 -6.41 -3.39 -0.42
C TYR A 27 -6.06 -2.18 0.41
N PHE A 28 -4.81 -2.11 0.84
CA PHE A 28 -4.34 -1.00 1.66
C PHE A 28 -3.33 -0.19 0.86
N PHE A 29 -3.58 1.09 0.78
CA PHE A 29 -2.72 2.02 0.06
C PHE A 29 -2.10 2.95 1.07
N ASP A 30 -0.81 2.82 1.28
CA ASP A 30 -0.11 3.65 2.26
C ASP A 30 1.00 4.41 1.57
N VAL A 31 1.03 5.72 1.76
CA VAL A 31 2.14 6.55 1.31
C VAL A 31 3.00 6.80 2.53
N LYS A 32 4.26 6.44 2.44
CA LYS A 32 5.20 6.58 3.53
C LYS A 32 6.39 7.39 3.09
N LYS A 33 7.09 7.95 4.07
CA LYS A 33 8.26 8.77 3.79
C LYS A 33 9.48 8.11 4.38
N THR A 34 10.54 7.99 3.60
CA THR A 34 11.81 7.47 4.10
C THR A 34 12.46 8.50 4.99
N ILE A 35 13.50 8.09 5.70
CA ILE A 35 14.22 9.04 6.53
C ILE A 35 14.86 10.15 5.70
N LYS A 36 15.11 9.88 4.44
CA LYS A 36 15.67 10.90 3.54
C LYS A 36 14.61 11.83 2.98
N GLY A 37 13.36 11.60 3.33
CA GLY A 37 12.30 12.49 2.90
C GLY A 37 11.66 12.15 1.58
N SER A 38 11.95 10.98 1.02
CA SER A 38 11.32 10.55 -0.22
C SER A 38 10.05 9.78 0.07
N ASN A 39 9.02 10.03 -0.70
CA ASN A 39 7.76 9.31 -0.56
C ASN A 39 7.77 8.03 -1.39
N TYR A 40 7.10 7.02 -0.87
CA TYR A 40 6.86 5.81 -1.64
C TYR A 40 5.50 5.26 -1.26
N LEU A 41 4.93 4.49 -2.18
CA LEU A 41 3.61 3.90 -2.00
C LEU A 41 3.76 2.42 -1.72
N THR A 42 3.01 1.92 -0.75
CA THR A 42 2.87 0.48 -0.61
C THR A 42 1.42 0.12 -0.84
N ILE A 43 1.22 -0.95 -1.60
CA ILE A 43 -0.12 -1.49 -1.84
C ILE A 43 -0.11 -2.90 -1.32
N ALA A 44 -1.00 -3.18 -0.38
CA ALA A 44 -1.08 -4.50 0.22
C ALA A 44 -2.44 -5.10 -0.08
N GLU A 45 -2.44 -6.34 -0.56
CA GLU A 45 -3.65 -7.10 -0.78
C GLU A 45 -3.74 -8.15 0.32
N SER A 46 -4.86 -8.19 1.01
CA SER A 46 -5.02 -9.10 2.15
C SER A 46 -6.32 -9.88 1.99
N TYR A 47 -6.26 -11.18 2.16
CA TYR A 47 -7.43 -12.04 2.08
C TYR A 47 -7.16 -13.34 2.80
N LYS A 48 -8.22 -14.11 3.03
CA LYS A 48 -8.10 -15.47 3.58
C LYS A 48 -8.21 -16.48 2.46
N ASN A 49 -7.29 -17.43 2.45
CA ASN A 49 -7.35 -18.48 1.45
C ASN A 49 -8.36 -19.56 1.88
N GLN A 50 -8.44 -20.62 1.10
CA GLN A 50 -9.42 -21.68 1.35
C GLN A 50 -9.18 -22.40 2.67
N LYS A 51 -7.95 -22.38 3.16
CA LYS A 51 -7.62 -22.98 4.43
C LYS A 51 -7.89 -22.06 5.61
N GLY A 52 -8.38 -20.85 5.35
CA GLY A 52 -8.61 -19.89 6.40
C GLY A 52 -7.38 -19.12 6.84
N GLU A 53 -6.28 -19.29 6.12
CA GLU A 53 -5.04 -18.60 6.43
C GLU A 53 -5.04 -17.23 5.80
N ARG A 54 -4.48 -16.26 6.53
CA ARG A 54 -4.36 -14.90 6.00
C ARG A 54 -3.19 -14.81 5.03
N VAL A 55 -3.47 -14.33 3.84
CA VAL A 55 -2.45 -14.10 2.82
C VAL A 55 -2.34 -12.62 2.60
N THR A 56 -1.11 -12.12 2.56
CA THR A 56 -0.86 -10.71 2.30
C THR A 56 0.21 -10.60 1.23
N ASN A 57 -0.12 -9.91 0.16
CA ASN A 57 0.83 -9.60 -0.91
C ASN A 57 1.06 -8.10 -0.91
N ARG A 58 2.31 -7.71 -1.12
CA ARG A 58 2.65 -6.30 -1.00
C ARG A 58 3.49 -5.85 -2.17
N VAL A 59 3.20 -4.68 -2.66
CA VAL A 59 3.94 -4.03 -3.74
C VAL A 59 4.46 -2.72 -3.21
N MET A 60 5.70 -2.43 -3.53
CA MET A 60 6.32 -1.17 -3.12
C MET A 60 6.67 -0.38 -4.38
N LEU A 61 6.31 0.90 -4.38
CA LEU A 61 6.47 1.74 -5.55
C LEU A 61 7.02 3.09 -5.16
N PHE A 62 8.23 3.38 -5.62
CA PHE A 62 8.86 4.64 -5.30
C PHE A 62 8.37 5.74 -6.24
N LYS A 63 8.49 6.98 -5.79
CA LYS A 63 7.88 8.10 -6.48
C LYS A 63 8.40 8.28 -7.91
N GLU A 64 9.64 7.86 -8.16
CA GLU A 64 10.22 7.99 -9.50
C GLU A 64 9.43 7.24 -10.56
N HIS A 65 8.83 6.13 -10.16
CA HIS A 65 8.11 5.28 -11.10
C HIS A 65 6.59 5.39 -10.97
N PHE A 66 6.14 6.18 -10.03
CA PHE A 66 4.70 6.31 -9.81
C PHE A 66 3.95 6.83 -11.04
N PRO A 67 4.46 7.84 -11.77
CA PRO A 67 3.71 8.33 -12.92
C PRO A 67 3.44 7.25 -13.97
N GLU A 68 4.37 6.33 -14.16
CA GLU A 68 4.18 5.26 -15.13
C GLU A 68 3.09 4.30 -14.68
N PHE A 69 3.03 4.00 -13.41
CA PHE A 69 1.97 3.14 -12.88
C PHE A 69 0.62 3.83 -12.97
N ALA A 70 0.58 5.11 -12.61
CA ALA A 70 -0.66 5.86 -12.69
C ALA A 70 -1.16 5.94 -14.13
N GLY A 71 -0.24 6.13 -15.06
CA GLY A 71 -0.60 6.17 -16.47
C GLY A 71 -1.14 4.84 -16.96
N ALA A 72 -0.51 3.74 -16.56
CA ALA A 72 -0.99 2.43 -16.94
C ALA A 72 -2.39 2.16 -16.40
N LEU A 73 -2.62 2.52 -15.14
CA LEU A 73 -3.94 2.34 -14.54
C LEU A 73 -5.00 3.18 -15.26
N SER A 74 -4.62 4.40 -15.63
CA SER A 74 -5.53 5.28 -16.35
C SER A 74 -5.91 4.69 -17.70
N GLU A 75 -4.94 4.09 -18.40
CA GLU A 75 -5.22 3.43 -19.68
C GLU A 75 -6.13 2.22 -19.51
N ILE A 76 -5.86 1.44 -18.48
CA ILE A 76 -6.62 0.21 -18.23
C ILE A 76 -8.07 0.50 -17.91
N ARG A 77 -8.33 1.68 -17.36
CA ARG A 77 -9.67 2.03 -16.89
C ARG A 77 -10.74 1.82 -17.97
N GLN A 78 -10.41 2.15 -19.22
CA GLN A 78 -11.39 2.04 -20.29
C GLN A 78 -11.80 0.59 -20.56
N TYR A 79 -10.96 -0.36 -20.17
CA TYR A 79 -11.25 -1.78 -20.37
C TYR A 79 -11.95 -2.41 -19.18
N MET A 80 -12.16 -1.66 -18.12
CA MET A 80 -12.73 -2.19 -16.88
C MET A 80 -14.16 -1.74 -16.66
N GLN A 81 -14.80 -1.27 -17.68
CA GLN A 81 -16.21 -0.84 -17.56
C GLN A 81 -17.15 -1.91 -17.99
#